data_b4e0ac6549235acafd6cbe0cb3275c3c
#
_entry.id   b4e0ac6549235acafd6cbe0cb3275c3c
#
_cell.length_a   1.000
_cell.length_b   1.000
_cell.length_c   1.000
_cell.angle_alpha   90.00
_cell.angle_beta   90.00
_cell.angle_gamma   90.00
#
_symmetry.space_group_name_H-M   'P 1'
#
loop_
_entity.id
_entity.type
_entity.pdbx_description
1 polymer ?
#
loop_
_entity_poly.entity_id
_entity_poly.type
_entity_poly.pdbx_seq_one_letter_code
_entity_poly.pdbx_strand_id
1 'polypeptide(L)' 'GSLLVLVVVLAAVLALYALSWRLSVAWYGKAEQ' A
#
# COMPACT_ATOMS: atom_id res chain seq x y z
N GLY A 1 -22.41 -8.71 -7.55
CA GLY A 1 -21.91 -8.18 -8.59
C GLY A 1 -20.50 -7.67 -8.72
N SER A 2 -20.30 -6.98 -9.81
CA SER A 2 -18.99 -6.44 -10.12
C SER A 2 -18.56 -5.33 -9.17
N LEU A 3 -19.50 -4.68 -8.54
CA LEU A 3 -19.17 -3.60 -7.62
C LEU A 3 -18.37 -4.14 -6.44
N LEU A 4 -18.76 -5.28 -5.93
CA LEU A 4 -18.05 -5.90 -4.82
C LEU A 4 -16.63 -6.27 -5.23
N VAL A 5 -16.48 -6.80 -6.40
CA VAL A 5 -15.15 -7.19 -6.91
C VAL A 5 -14.27 -5.95 -7.06
N LEU A 6 -14.84 -4.87 -7.57
CA LEU A 6 -14.11 -3.63 -7.74
C LEU A 6 -13.61 -3.08 -6.41
N VAL A 7 -14.47 -3.11 -5.39
CA VAL A 7 -14.09 -2.61 -4.08
C VAL A 7 -12.98 -3.45 -3.47
N VAL A 8 -13.08 -4.77 -3.62
CA VAL A 8 -12.06 -5.66 -3.08
C VAL A 8 -10.72 -5.44 -3.74
N VAL A 9 -10.73 -5.31 -5.06
CA VAL A 9 -9.50 -5.10 -5.81
C VAL A 9 -8.87 -3.76 -5.43
N LEU A 10 -9.70 -2.73 -5.32
CA LEU A 10 -9.21 -1.41 -4.97
C LEU A 10 -8.59 -1.42 -3.58
N ALA A 11 -9.25 -2.08 -2.64
CA ALA A 11 -8.74 -2.17 -1.28
C ALA A 11 -7.39 -2.90 -1.24
N ALA A 12 -7.27 -3.97 -2.02
CA ALA A 12 -6.04 -4.73 -2.07
C ALA A 12 -4.89 -3.90 -2.64
N VAL A 13 -5.17 -3.16 -3.69
CA VAL A 13 -4.16 -2.31 -4.31
C VAL A 13 -3.70 -1.22 -3.34
N LEU A 14 -4.66 -0.61 -2.66
CA LEU A 14 -4.36 0.43 -1.70
C LEU A 14 -3.52 -0.11 -0.54
N ALA A 15 -3.85 -1.30 -0.08
CA ALA A 15 -3.12 -1.92 1.01
C ALA A 15 -1.67 -2.20 0.61
N LEU A 16 -1.49 -2.72 -0.59
CA LEU A 16 -0.16 -3.00 -1.10
C LEU A 16 0.65 -1.72 -1.26
N TYR A 17 0.00 -0.68 -1.73
CA TYR A 17 0.66 0.59 -1.93
C TYR A 17 1.11 1.19 -0.59
N ALA A 18 0.24 1.14 0.38
CA ALA A 18 0.56 1.67 1.71
C ALA A 18 1.71 0.91 2.35
N LEU A 19 1.73 -0.41 2.18
CA LEU A 19 2.80 -1.24 2.71
C LEU A 19 4.12 -0.92 2.03
N SER A 20 4.09 -0.76 0.72
CA SER A 20 5.28 -0.41 -0.04
C SER A 20 5.85 0.92 0.42
N TRP A 21 4.97 1.88 0.63
CA TRP A 21 5.39 3.19 1.07
C TRP A 21 6.05 3.13 2.45
N ARG A 22 5.44 2.38 3.34
CA ARG A 22 5.97 2.22 4.69
C ARG A 22 7.37 1.63 4.67
N LEU A 23 7.55 0.62 3.85
CA LEU A 23 8.85 -0.03 3.71
C LEU A 23 9.89 0.94 3.17
N SER A 24 9.50 1.71 2.16
CA SER A 24 10.40 2.68 1.57
C SER A 24 10.85 3.73 2.58
N VAL A 25 9.89 4.26 3.32
CA VAL A 25 10.18 5.28 4.32
C VAL A 25 11.05 4.70 5.43
N ALA A 26 10.77 3.48 5.83
CA ALA A 26 11.53 2.83 6.89
C ALA A 26 12.98 2.61 6.48
N TRP A 27 13.20 2.25 5.22
CA TRP A 27 14.53 2.00 4.73
C TRP A 27 15.33 3.28 4.49
N TYR A 28 14.74 4.22 3.78
CA TYR A 28 15.44 5.44 3.42
C TYR A 28 15.41 6.48 4.53
N GLY A 29 14.29 6.58 5.20
CA GLY A 29 14.16 7.52 6.29
C GLY A 29 15.09 7.21 7.44
N LYS A 30 15.37 5.95 7.63
CA LYS A 30 16.27 5.52 8.69
C LYS A 30 17.69 5.98 8.44
N ALA A 31 18.10 5.98 7.20
CA ALA A 31 19.43 6.41 6.84
C ALA A 31 19.64 7.88 7.15
N GLU A 32 18.57 8.63 7.12
CA GLU A 32 18.64 10.04 7.40
C GLU A 32 19.00 10.31 8.85
N GLN A 33 18.43 9.53 9.71
CA GLN A 33 18.70 9.68 11.13
C GLN A 33 20.09 9.25 11.45
#